data_111d546e1b072f6eb47084c08ae699d9
#
_entry.id   111d546e1b072f6eb47084c08ae699d9
#
_cell.length_a   1.000
_cell.length_b   1.000
_cell.length_c   1.000
_cell.angle_alpha   90.00
_cell.angle_beta   90.00
_cell.angle_gamma   90.00
#
_symmetry.space_group_name_H-M   'P 1'
#
loop_
_entity.id
_entity.type
_entity.pdbx_description
1 polymer ?
#
loop_
_entity_poly.entity_id
_entity_poly.type
_entity_poly.pdbx_seq_one_letter_code
_entity_poly.pdbx_strand_id
1 'polypeptide(L)'
;MFSAAHAITRGLAADGGLFVPQNIPAMRMVDIKAMERKPYTERAVDVLLQYLTDFSEDELRECVNAAYAPEKFGDNPVPLVQVNDNTGVLELWHGPTSAFKDMALQLLPHLLTRSMQKTGETNKVVILVATSGDTGKAALEGFADVPGTQIIVFYPSEGVSDIQKQQMITQTGKNVKVFGIEGNFDDAQRGVKEIFGNTALSDELAKKGYTFSSANSINWGRLVPQIVYYFSAYVDAVKAGKITAGDPINFVVPTGNFGDILAGYYAKLMGLPIDRLLCASNSNNVLTDFINTGVYDRRREFFKTVSPSMDILVSSNLERLLYSVTEHDAARVADYMKRLNTEGHYEIDSDDLKQIQSQFFGAWVDELETKEAIGRIYNDYHYLMDTHTAVAWRAMEKYRFLTSDETYTVVLSTASPYKFADSVLAALDDAQPQGSNPFELLQKLHADTSAEIPPRMLALENLPVLHSEVIPADKMELAVVKNLV
;
A
#
# COMPACT_ATOMS: atom_id res chain seq x y z
N MET A 1 -19.13 -1.90 -19.02
CA MET A 1 -17.67 -2.09 -19.16
C MET A 1 -17.05 -0.71 -19.30
N PHE A 2 -15.93 -0.46 -18.61
CA PHE A 2 -15.22 0.82 -18.61
C PHE A 2 -13.81 0.61 -19.13
N SER A 3 -13.21 1.62 -19.76
CA SER A 3 -11.77 1.61 -20.06
C SER A 3 -10.94 1.79 -18.78
N ALA A 4 -9.64 1.48 -18.82
CA ALA A 4 -8.75 1.68 -17.68
C ALA A 4 -8.69 3.16 -17.28
N ALA A 5 -8.65 4.08 -18.24
CA ALA A 5 -8.68 5.51 -17.98
C ALA A 5 -9.94 5.94 -17.21
N HIS A 6 -11.13 5.43 -17.58
CA HIS A 6 -12.35 5.72 -16.81
C HIS A 6 -12.29 5.17 -15.38
N ALA A 7 -11.80 3.94 -15.20
CA ALA A 7 -11.67 3.34 -13.87
C ALA A 7 -10.72 4.13 -12.97
N ILE A 8 -9.59 4.60 -13.52
CA ILE A 8 -8.60 5.41 -12.79
C ILE A 8 -9.18 6.78 -12.44
N THR A 9 -9.85 7.46 -13.39
CA THR A 9 -10.43 8.79 -13.14
C THR A 9 -11.52 8.75 -12.08
N ARG A 10 -12.39 7.74 -12.10
CA ARG A 10 -13.47 7.58 -11.13
C ARG A 10 -13.00 7.07 -9.77
N GLY A 11 -12.02 6.17 -9.76
CA GLY A 11 -11.50 5.52 -8.56
C GLY A 11 -12.44 4.49 -7.93
N LEU A 12 -13.75 4.73 -7.96
CA LEU A 12 -14.81 3.87 -7.40
C LEU A 12 -16.00 3.82 -8.37
N ALA A 13 -16.69 2.68 -8.45
CA ALA A 13 -17.90 2.56 -9.25
C ALA A 13 -19.09 3.28 -8.58
N ALA A 14 -20.09 3.65 -9.37
CA ALA A 14 -21.25 4.41 -8.89
C ALA A 14 -22.13 3.65 -7.88
N ASP A 15 -22.06 2.31 -7.91
CA ASP A 15 -22.73 1.42 -6.96
C ASP A 15 -21.92 1.14 -5.68
N GLY A 16 -20.73 1.76 -5.57
CA GLY A 16 -19.78 1.55 -4.45
C GLY A 16 -18.87 0.34 -4.60
N GLY A 17 -19.00 -0.44 -5.67
CA GLY A 17 -18.13 -1.58 -5.98
C GLY A 17 -16.77 -1.17 -6.53
N LEU A 18 -15.80 -2.09 -6.47
CA LEU A 18 -14.44 -1.86 -6.96
C LEU A 18 -14.31 -2.29 -8.43
N PHE A 19 -13.57 -1.50 -9.21
CA PHE A 19 -13.20 -1.90 -10.57
C PHE A 19 -12.22 -3.08 -10.53
N VAL A 20 -12.48 -4.06 -11.40
CA VAL A 20 -11.64 -5.24 -11.64
C VAL A 20 -11.37 -5.40 -13.14
N PRO A 21 -10.24 -5.98 -13.56
CA PRO A 21 -10.02 -6.29 -14.97
C PRO A 21 -11.02 -7.34 -15.45
N GLN A 22 -11.50 -7.21 -16.68
CA GLN A 22 -12.42 -8.17 -17.28
C GLN A 22 -11.75 -9.53 -17.45
N ASN A 23 -10.50 -9.52 -17.85
CA ASN A 23 -9.66 -10.70 -18.01
C ASN A 23 -8.30 -10.43 -17.39
N ILE A 24 -7.70 -11.46 -16.79
CA ILE A 24 -6.32 -11.41 -16.37
C ILE A 24 -5.44 -11.75 -17.56
N PRO A 25 -4.55 -10.87 -18.00
CA PRO A 25 -3.65 -11.14 -19.12
C PRO A 25 -2.62 -12.19 -18.72
N ALA A 26 -2.25 -13.09 -19.65
CA ALA A 26 -1.22 -14.08 -19.43
C ALA A 26 0.13 -13.62 -20.00
N MET A 27 1.19 -13.78 -19.24
CA MET A 27 2.58 -13.58 -19.67
C MET A 27 3.31 -14.91 -19.76
N ARG A 28 4.00 -15.14 -20.87
CA ARG A 28 4.77 -16.37 -21.05
C ARG A 28 6.09 -16.29 -20.29
N MET A 29 6.60 -17.41 -19.84
CA MET A 29 7.90 -17.46 -19.11
C MET A 29 9.05 -16.86 -19.91
N VAL A 30 9.03 -16.97 -21.26
CA VAL A 30 10.05 -16.34 -22.13
C VAL A 30 10.03 -14.82 -22.04
N ASP A 31 8.83 -14.23 -21.93
CA ASP A 31 8.65 -12.77 -21.83
C ASP A 31 9.04 -12.30 -20.43
N ILE A 32 8.67 -13.06 -19.38
CA ILE A 32 9.10 -12.81 -17.99
C ILE A 32 10.63 -12.85 -17.88
N LYS A 33 11.27 -13.88 -18.44
CA LYS A 33 12.74 -14.01 -18.44
C LYS A 33 13.42 -12.86 -19.18
N ALA A 34 12.82 -12.34 -20.24
CA ALA A 34 13.40 -11.20 -20.98
C ALA A 34 13.49 -9.92 -20.12
N MET A 35 12.65 -9.80 -19.06
CA MET A 35 12.71 -8.68 -18.12
C MET A 35 13.99 -8.65 -17.26
N GLU A 36 14.73 -9.75 -17.15
CA GLU A 36 16.00 -9.82 -16.40
C GLU A 36 17.02 -8.76 -16.86
N ARG A 37 16.99 -8.41 -18.15
CA ARG A 37 17.89 -7.43 -18.77
C ARG A 37 17.36 -6.00 -18.78
N LYS A 38 16.13 -5.80 -18.30
CA LYS A 38 15.44 -4.50 -18.32
C LYS A 38 15.55 -3.80 -16.96
N PRO A 39 15.71 -2.47 -16.93
CA PRO A 39 15.56 -1.70 -15.70
C PRO A 39 14.11 -1.76 -15.22
N TYR A 40 13.86 -1.40 -13.97
CA TYR A 40 12.53 -1.43 -13.37
C TYR A 40 11.47 -0.68 -14.19
N THR A 41 11.82 0.48 -14.73
CA THR A 41 10.92 1.31 -15.56
C THR A 41 10.43 0.57 -16.81
N GLU A 42 11.30 -0.15 -17.50
CA GLU A 42 10.91 -0.94 -18.67
C GLU A 42 10.07 -2.17 -18.29
N ARG A 43 10.38 -2.82 -17.16
CA ARG A 43 9.56 -3.90 -16.60
C ARG A 43 8.15 -3.37 -16.26
N ALA A 44 8.06 -2.15 -15.73
CA ALA A 44 6.80 -1.51 -15.42
C ALA A 44 5.96 -1.27 -16.67
N VAL A 45 6.56 -0.79 -17.75
CA VAL A 45 5.85 -0.61 -19.04
C VAL A 45 5.32 -1.94 -19.55
N ASP A 46 6.14 -3.01 -19.56
CA ASP A 46 5.74 -4.34 -20.02
C ASP A 46 4.50 -4.89 -19.28
N VAL A 47 4.46 -4.72 -17.96
CA VAL A 47 3.33 -5.21 -17.12
C VAL A 47 2.11 -4.32 -17.26
N LEU A 48 2.29 -3.00 -17.22
CA LEU A 48 1.19 -2.04 -17.27
C LEU A 48 0.45 -2.06 -18.61
N LEU A 49 1.14 -2.25 -19.73
CA LEU A 49 0.54 -2.40 -21.06
C LEU A 49 -0.48 -3.54 -21.13
N GLN A 50 -0.32 -4.58 -20.33
CA GLN A 50 -1.24 -5.71 -20.32
C GLN A 50 -2.62 -5.33 -19.76
N TYR A 51 -2.69 -4.34 -18.87
CA TYR A 51 -3.92 -3.91 -18.20
C TYR A 51 -4.45 -2.57 -18.69
N LEU A 52 -3.56 -1.64 -19.03
CA LEU A 52 -3.89 -0.28 -19.42
C LEU A 52 -3.96 -0.17 -20.96
N THR A 53 -4.84 -0.97 -21.56
CA THR A 53 -4.93 -1.19 -23.01
C THR A 53 -5.40 0.02 -23.83
N ASP A 54 -5.91 1.03 -23.17
CA ASP A 54 -6.29 2.32 -23.75
C ASP A 54 -5.16 3.38 -23.67
N PHE A 55 -3.98 3.00 -23.11
CA PHE A 55 -2.76 3.80 -23.12
C PHE A 55 -1.80 3.28 -24.21
N SER A 56 -1.08 4.17 -24.87
CA SER A 56 0.03 3.77 -25.73
C SER A 56 1.27 3.43 -24.92
N GLU A 57 2.21 2.69 -25.50
CA GLU A 57 3.49 2.37 -24.88
C GLU A 57 4.27 3.65 -24.52
N ASP A 58 4.30 4.64 -25.41
CA ASP A 58 4.99 5.92 -25.18
C ASP A 58 4.36 6.69 -24.02
N GLU A 59 3.02 6.74 -23.93
CA GLU A 59 2.33 7.38 -22.80
C GLU A 59 2.69 6.72 -21.46
N LEU A 60 2.71 5.38 -21.42
CA LEU A 60 3.09 4.66 -20.19
C LEU A 60 4.57 4.85 -19.86
N ARG A 61 5.45 4.85 -20.85
CA ARG A 61 6.89 5.11 -20.68
C ARG A 61 7.14 6.50 -20.10
N GLU A 62 6.45 7.54 -20.60
CA GLU A 62 6.50 8.88 -20.04
C GLU A 62 6.04 8.91 -18.57
N CYS A 63 4.88 8.30 -18.27
CA CYS A 63 4.34 8.23 -16.91
C CYS A 63 5.29 7.51 -15.95
N VAL A 64 5.81 6.36 -16.36
CA VAL A 64 6.70 5.51 -15.56
C VAL A 64 8.04 6.19 -15.30
N ASN A 65 8.65 6.80 -16.32
CA ASN A 65 9.93 7.50 -16.16
C ASN A 65 9.80 8.74 -15.26
N ALA A 66 8.68 9.47 -15.33
CA ALA A 66 8.42 10.60 -14.43
C ALA A 66 8.15 10.15 -12.99
N ALA A 67 7.47 9.02 -12.82
CA ALA A 67 7.15 8.47 -11.50
C ALA A 67 8.38 7.92 -10.77
N TYR A 68 9.19 7.10 -11.47
CA TYR A 68 10.33 6.38 -10.91
C TYR A 68 11.68 7.00 -11.31
N ALA A 69 11.69 8.32 -11.43
CA ALA A 69 12.90 9.06 -11.74
C ALA A 69 14.01 8.84 -10.68
N PRO A 70 15.30 8.76 -11.09
CA PRO A 70 16.41 8.50 -10.16
C PRO A 70 16.50 9.50 -9.00
N GLU A 71 16.05 10.75 -9.19
CA GLU A 71 16.01 11.77 -8.14
C GLU A 71 15.00 11.45 -7.04
N LYS A 72 14.04 10.54 -7.32
CA LYS A 72 13.01 10.09 -6.37
C LYS A 72 13.36 8.77 -5.71
N PHE A 73 13.87 7.81 -6.48
CA PHE A 73 14.04 6.42 -6.04
C PHE A 73 15.48 5.89 -6.10
N GLY A 74 16.44 6.69 -6.58
CA GLY A 74 17.78 6.18 -6.90
C GLY A 74 17.77 5.33 -8.16
N ASP A 75 18.85 4.59 -8.38
CA ASP A 75 19.05 3.78 -9.59
C ASP A 75 18.19 2.50 -9.63
N ASN A 76 17.83 1.96 -8.47
CA ASN A 76 16.97 0.79 -8.35
C ASN A 76 15.81 1.06 -7.37
N PRO A 77 14.59 1.26 -7.86
CA PRO A 77 13.44 1.55 -7.02
C PRO A 77 13.04 0.44 -6.04
N VAL A 78 13.36 -0.82 -6.34
CA VAL A 78 12.92 -2.00 -5.58
C VAL A 78 14.04 -3.04 -5.45
N PRO A 79 15.12 -2.75 -4.72
CA PRO A 79 16.22 -3.70 -4.55
C PRO A 79 15.76 -4.95 -3.80
N LEU A 80 16.21 -6.12 -4.31
CA LEU A 80 16.07 -7.40 -3.64
C LEU A 80 17.35 -7.67 -2.84
N VAL A 81 17.28 -7.54 -1.53
CA VAL A 81 18.39 -7.78 -0.59
C VAL A 81 18.37 -9.22 -0.13
N GLN A 82 19.46 -9.94 -0.32
CA GLN A 82 19.62 -11.30 0.15
C GLN A 82 19.98 -11.30 1.65
N VAL A 83 19.13 -11.91 2.49
CA VAL A 83 19.38 -11.99 3.95
C VAL A 83 20.01 -13.33 4.32
N ASN A 84 19.50 -14.44 3.78
CA ASN A 84 20.08 -15.78 3.92
C ASN A 84 19.92 -16.59 2.62
N ASP A 85 20.31 -17.86 2.61
CA ASP A 85 20.37 -18.66 1.37
C ASP A 85 19.03 -18.81 0.65
N ASN A 86 17.92 -18.90 1.39
CA ASN A 86 16.60 -19.12 0.84
C ASN A 86 15.60 -17.98 1.12
N THR A 87 16.08 -16.81 1.58
CA THR A 87 15.23 -15.67 1.88
C THR A 87 15.83 -14.36 1.40
N GLY A 88 15.09 -13.67 0.51
CA GLY A 88 15.35 -12.31 0.12
C GLY A 88 14.33 -11.34 0.74
N VAL A 89 14.69 -10.07 0.84
CA VAL A 89 13.80 -8.98 1.24
C VAL A 89 13.70 -8.00 0.09
N LEU A 90 12.49 -7.74 -0.38
CA LEU A 90 12.20 -6.74 -1.39
C LEU A 90 11.92 -5.40 -0.73
N GLU A 91 12.88 -4.48 -0.82
CA GLU A 91 12.74 -3.15 -0.21
C GLU A 91 11.94 -2.22 -1.12
N LEU A 92 10.73 -1.86 -0.69
CA LEU A 92 9.78 -1.04 -1.45
C LEU A 92 9.74 0.42 -0.98
N TRP A 93 10.64 0.83 -0.09
CA TRP A 93 10.60 2.09 0.63
C TRP A 93 11.68 3.11 0.21
N HIS A 94 12.34 2.91 -0.92
CA HIS A 94 13.35 3.84 -1.44
C HIS A 94 12.76 5.10 -2.10
N GLY A 95 11.44 5.20 -2.15
CA GLY A 95 10.73 6.36 -2.68
C GLY A 95 10.75 7.58 -1.76
N PRO A 96 10.15 8.71 -2.22
CA PRO A 96 10.23 10.01 -1.55
C PRO A 96 9.74 10.04 -0.11
N THR A 97 8.81 9.15 0.26
CA THR A 97 8.20 9.15 1.60
C THR A 97 8.64 7.98 2.46
N SER A 98 9.56 7.17 1.95
CA SER A 98 10.12 5.99 2.63
C SER A 98 9.08 4.95 3.03
N ALA A 99 8.08 4.73 2.16
CA ALA A 99 7.07 3.69 2.28
C ALA A 99 6.69 3.13 0.90
N PHE A 100 6.30 1.84 0.83
CA PHE A 100 5.92 1.16 -0.42
C PHE A 100 4.80 1.86 -1.19
N LYS A 101 4.02 2.66 -0.50
CA LYS A 101 2.91 3.43 -1.07
C LYS A 101 3.37 4.38 -2.17
N ASP A 102 4.63 4.79 -2.14
CA ASP A 102 5.27 5.58 -3.20
C ASP A 102 5.25 4.86 -4.54
N MET A 103 5.40 3.52 -4.56
CA MET A 103 5.42 2.73 -5.79
C MET A 103 4.15 2.92 -6.63
N ALA A 104 3.02 3.14 -5.99
CA ALA A 104 1.77 3.44 -6.68
C ALA A 104 1.43 4.94 -6.71
N LEU A 105 1.71 5.68 -5.63
CA LEU A 105 1.29 7.07 -5.51
C LEU A 105 2.20 8.07 -6.25
N GLN A 106 3.41 7.67 -6.64
CA GLN A 106 4.20 8.46 -7.58
C GLN A 106 3.74 8.28 -9.03
N LEU A 107 3.15 7.11 -9.38
CA LEU A 107 2.67 6.84 -10.74
C LEU A 107 1.21 7.28 -10.95
N LEU A 108 0.34 7.12 -9.95
CA LEU A 108 -1.09 7.43 -10.06
C LEU A 108 -1.38 8.84 -10.59
N PRO A 109 -0.71 9.92 -10.16
CA PRO A 109 -0.97 11.25 -10.68
C PRO A 109 -0.75 11.39 -12.19
N HIS A 110 0.29 10.74 -12.72
CA HIS A 110 0.59 10.73 -14.15
C HIS A 110 -0.46 9.93 -14.93
N LEU A 111 -0.84 8.75 -14.43
CA LEU A 111 -1.93 7.96 -15.01
C LEU A 111 -3.26 8.72 -14.96
N LEU A 112 -3.56 9.37 -13.84
CA LEU A 112 -4.80 10.14 -13.68
C LEU A 112 -4.88 11.32 -14.66
N THR A 113 -3.81 12.09 -14.79
CA THR A 113 -3.75 13.22 -15.72
C THR A 113 -3.97 12.77 -17.17
N ARG A 114 -3.33 11.67 -17.59
CA ARG A 114 -3.56 11.08 -18.92
C ARG A 114 -4.98 10.53 -19.06
N SER A 115 -5.50 9.90 -17.99
CA SER A 115 -6.88 9.39 -17.95
C SER A 115 -7.91 10.49 -18.14
N MET A 116 -7.73 11.65 -17.47
CA MET A 116 -8.60 12.82 -17.63
C MET A 116 -8.62 13.28 -19.10
N GLN A 117 -7.47 13.37 -19.75
CA GLN A 117 -7.39 13.74 -21.18
C GLN A 117 -8.13 12.73 -22.06
N LYS A 118 -7.96 11.42 -21.82
CA LYS A 118 -8.60 10.35 -22.61
C LYS A 118 -10.12 10.29 -22.40
N THR A 119 -10.59 10.61 -21.21
CA THR A 119 -12.02 10.58 -20.87
C THR A 119 -12.74 11.91 -21.14
N GLY A 120 -12.00 12.95 -21.53
CA GLY A 120 -12.56 14.30 -21.71
C GLY A 120 -12.99 14.96 -20.40
N GLU A 121 -12.44 14.55 -19.26
CA GLU A 121 -12.71 15.20 -17.98
C GLU A 121 -12.04 16.58 -17.95
N THR A 122 -12.86 17.61 -17.80
CA THR A 122 -12.43 19.02 -17.77
C THR A 122 -12.47 19.64 -16.39
N ASN A 123 -13.15 18.97 -15.44
CA ASN A 123 -13.21 19.42 -14.06
C ASN A 123 -11.87 19.17 -13.36
N LYS A 124 -11.56 20.04 -12.40
CA LYS A 124 -10.43 19.83 -11.49
C LYS A 124 -10.74 18.64 -10.56
N VAL A 125 -9.87 17.64 -10.55
CA VAL A 125 -10.06 16.44 -9.72
C VAL A 125 -9.60 16.73 -8.29
N VAL A 126 -10.52 16.59 -7.35
CA VAL A 126 -10.27 16.77 -5.91
C VAL A 126 -10.04 15.40 -5.27
N ILE A 127 -8.82 15.17 -4.80
CA ILE A 127 -8.43 13.95 -4.11
C ILE A 127 -8.63 14.14 -2.62
N LEU A 128 -9.56 13.40 -2.03
CA LEU A 128 -9.75 13.37 -0.58
C LEU A 128 -9.13 12.12 0.01
N VAL A 129 -8.35 12.28 1.06
CA VAL A 129 -7.65 11.16 1.73
C VAL A 129 -7.84 11.27 3.23
N ALA A 130 -8.39 10.21 3.85
CA ALA A 130 -8.22 9.97 5.27
C ALA A 130 -7.00 9.04 5.47
N THR A 131 -6.14 9.35 6.42
CA THR A 131 -4.90 8.61 6.62
C THR A 131 -4.54 8.39 8.08
N SER A 132 -3.91 7.27 8.37
CA SER A 132 -3.19 7.00 9.62
C SER A 132 -1.69 7.32 9.53
N GLY A 133 -1.24 7.99 8.44
CA GLY A 133 0.16 8.42 8.24
C GLY A 133 0.64 8.24 6.80
N ASP A 134 1.19 7.09 6.45
CA ASP A 134 1.93 6.84 5.20
C ASP A 134 1.16 7.12 3.92
N THR A 135 -0.11 6.70 3.84
CA THR A 135 -0.92 6.92 2.63
C THR A 135 -1.13 8.40 2.35
N GLY A 136 -1.41 9.18 3.41
CA GLY A 136 -1.59 10.63 3.27
C GLY A 136 -0.32 11.30 2.77
N LYS A 137 0.82 11.03 3.40
CA LYS A 137 2.09 11.61 2.97
C LYS A 137 2.46 11.21 1.53
N ALA A 138 2.33 9.94 1.17
CA ALA A 138 2.67 9.49 -0.17
C ALA A 138 1.74 10.11 -1.24
N ALA A 139 0.44 10.29 -0.93
CA ALA A 139 -0.50 10.98 -1.81
C ALA A 139 -0.17 12.47 -1.94
N LEU A 140 0.14 13.15 -0.84
CA LEU A 140 0.55 14.55 -0.85
C LEU A 140 1.77 14.76 -1.74
N GLU A 141 2.80 13.92 -1.58
CA GLU A 141 4.04 14.00 -2.37
C GLU A 141 3.79 13.75 -3.86
N GLY A 142 2.98 12.74 -4.18
CA GLY A 142 2.70 12.38 -5.57
C GLY A 142 1.83 13.42 -6.30
N PHE A 143 0.87 14.03 -5.61
CA PHE A 143 -0.06 15.00 -6.20
C PHE A 143 0.38 16.47 -6.06
N ALA A 144 1.50 16.76 -5.35
CA ALA A 144 1.99 18.11 -5.21
C ALA A 144 2.22 18.78 -6.58
N ASP A 145 1.59 19.93 -6.79
CA ASP A 145 1.67 20.75 -8.01
C ASP A 145 1.27 20.04 -9.32
N VAL A 146 0.54 18.90 -9.24
CA VAL A 146 0.01 18.20 -10.43
C VAL A 146 -1.13 19.01 -11.04
N PRO A 147 -1.03 19.42 -12.32
CA PRO A 147 -2.05 20.23 -12.98
C PRO A 147 -3.42 19.55 -13.01
N GLY A 148 -4.49 20.32 -12.83
CA GLY A 148 -5.88 19.80 -12.87
C GLY A 148 -6.28 19.02 -11.63
N THR A 149 -5.44 18.97 -10.58
CA THR A 149 -5.75 18.28 -9.34
C THR A 149 -5.71 19.20 -8.12
N GLN A 150 -6.41 18.80 -7.08
CA GLN A 150 -6.33 19.33 -5.72
C GLN A 150 -6.29 18.15 -4.76
N ILE A 151 -5.43 18.19 -3.76
CA ILE A 151 -5.40 17.16 -2.73
C ILE A 151 -5.67 17.74 -1.34
N ILE A 152 -6.57 17.09 -0.60
CA ILE A 152 -6.90 17.43 0.78
C ILE A 152 -6.77 16.16 1.61
N VAL A 153 -5.90 16.22 2.62
CA VAL A 153 -5.63 15.10 3.52
C VAL A 153 -6.11 15.43 4.92
N PHE A 154 -6.81 14.46 5.51
CA PHE A 154 -7.25 14.49 6.90
C PHE A 154 -6.53 13.39 7.68
N TYR A 155 -5.92 13.75 8.81
CA TYR A 155 -5.26 12.80 9.70
C TYR A 155 -5.68 13.03 11.16
N PRO A 156 -5.77 12.00 12.02
CA PRO A 156 -6.03 12.20 13.43
C PRO A 156 -4.88 12.99 14.06
N SER A 157 -5.19 14.10 14.73
CA SER A 157 -4.19 14.96 15.36
C SER A 157 -3.35 14.23 16.42
N GLU A 158 -3.94 13.17 16.99
CA GLU A 158 -3.28 12.22 17.89
C GLU A 158 -3.39 10.82 17.30
N GLY A 159 -2.28 10.10 17.14
CA GLY A 159 -2.30 8.70 16.68
C GLY A 159 -1.53 8.41 15.38
N VAL A 160 -0.85 9.41 14.82
CA VAL A 160 0.22 9.21 13.82
C VAL A 160 1.58 9.38 14.50
N SER A 161 2.64 8.75 13.98
CA SER A 161 3.99 8.98 14.51
C SER A 161 4.44 10.42 14.27
N ASP A 162 5.34 10.93 15.11
CA ASP A 162 5.86 12.31 14.98
C ASP A 162 6.52 12.55 13.63
N ILE A 163 7.26 11.58 13.09
CA ILE A 163 7.87 11.65 11.77
C ILE A 163 6.78 11.71 10.68
N GLN A 164 5.74 10.87 10.76
CA GLN A 164 4.64 10.90 9.79
C GLN A 164 3.87 12.22 9.84
N LYS A 165 3.63 12.75 11.04
CA LYS A 165 3.01 14.07 11.22
C LYS A 165 3.85 15.15 10.60
N GLN A 166 5.16 15.18 10.93
CA GLN A 166 6.10 16.16 10.37
C GLN A 166 6.14 16.11 8.83
N GLN A 167 6.17 14.91 8.26
CA GLN A 167 6.11 14.71 6.81
C GLN A 167 4.87 15.35 6.16
N MET A 168 3.71 15.31 6.83
CA MET A 168 2.46 15.87 6.29
C MET A 168 2.36 17.38 6.49
N ILE A 169 2.65 17.87 7.70
CA ILE A 169 2.46 19.31 8.02
C ILE A 169 3.49 20.23 7.36
N THR A 170 4.59 19.69 6.87
CA THR A 170 5.64 20.41 6.12
C THR A 170 5.49 20.27 4.60
N GLN A 171 4.48 19.56 4.11
CA GLN A 171 4.30 19.32 2.68
C GLN A 171 4.08 20.60 1.89
N THR A 172 4.88 20.79 0.86
CA THR A 172 4.75 21.91 -0.09
C THR A 172 3.79 21.56 -1.24
N GLY A 173 3.34 22.57 -1.96
CA GLY A 173 2.48 22.43 -3.13
C GLY A 173 1.32 23.42 -3.11
N LYS A 174 1.04 24.08 -4.26
CA LYS A 174 -0.02 25.09 -4.38
C LYS A 174 -1.43 24.47 -4.32
N ASN A 175 -1.53 23.19 -4.65
CA ASN A 175 -2.78 22.41 -4.70
C ASN A 175 -2.94 21.46 -3.51
N VAL A 176 -2.14 21.62 -2.47
CA VAL A 176 -2.08 20.75 -1.28
C VAL A 176 -2.74 21.42 -0.09
N LYS A 177 -3.58 20.64 0.64
CA LYS A 177 -4.11 21.00 1.96
C LYS A 177 -4.05 19.81 2.90
N VAL A 178 -3.70 20.09 4.16
CA VAL A 178 -3.64 19.07 5.21
C VAL A 178 -4.35 19.60 6.45
N PHE A 179 -5.20 18.78 7.05
CA PHE A 179 -5.92 19.08 8.28
C PHE A 179 -5.72 17.97 9.30
N GLY A 180 -5.31 18.35 10.50
CA GLY A 180 -5.52 17.50 11.67
C GLY A 180 -7.01 17.48 12.03
N ILE A 181 -7.51 16.34 12.49
CA ILE A 181 -8.86 16.27 13.04
C ILE A 181 -8.83 15.92 14.53
N GLU A 182 -9.77 16.51 15.27
CA GLU A 182 -10.11 16.08 16.63
C GLU A 182 -10.90 14.79 16.54
N GLY A 183 -10.26 13.65 16.83
CA GLY A 183 -10.82 12.32 16.68
C GLY A 183 -9.77 11.27 16.30
N ASN A 184 -10.22 10.08 15.99
CA ASN A 184 -9.40 8.97 15.56
C ASN A 184 -9.43 8.76 14.03
N PHE A 185 -8.74 7.72 13.56
CA PHE A 185 -8.70 7.41 12.13
C PHE A 185 -10.08 7.03 11.54
N ASP A 186 -10.92 6.35 12.33
CA ASP A 186 -12.28 5.99 11.88
C ASP A 186 -13.16 7.22 11.70
N ASP A 187 -12.96 8.27 12.53
CA ASP A 187 -13.64 9.55 12.38
C ASP A 187 -13.24 10.24 11.07
N ALA A 188 -11.92 10.25 10.75
CA ALA A 188 -11.43 10.77 9.47
C ALA A 188 -12.00 10.01 8.27
N GLN A 189 -12.01 8.67 8.33
CA GLN A 189 -12.56 7.83 7.28
C GLN A 189 -14.06 8.04 7.08
N ARG A 190 -14.81 8.13 8.19
CA ARG A 190 -16.24 8.37 8.15
C ARG A 190 -16.53 9.72 7.50
N GLY A 191 -15.85 10.79 7.92
CA GLY A 191 -16.01 12.12 7.33
C GLY A 191 -15.72 12.15 5.82
N VAL A 192 -14.65 11.52 5.37
CA VAL A 192 -14.36 11.40 3.92
C VAL A 192 -15.46 10.61 3.19
N LYS A 193 -15.94 9.49 3.75
CA LYS A 193 -17.04 8.71 3.14
C LYS A 193 -18.35 9.49 3.07
N GLU A 194 -18.67 10.26 4.10
CA GLU A 194 -19.86 11.13 4.13
C GLU A 194 -19.78 12.19 3.03
N ILE A 195 -18.62 12.83 2.85
CA ILE A 195 -18.39 13.81 1.78
C ILE A 195 -18.57 13.16 0.40
N PHE A 196 -17.98 11.98 0.15
CA PHE A 196 -18.17 11.24 -1.11
C PHE A 196 -19.63 10.81 -1.34
N GLY A 197 -20.35 10.46 -0.29
CA GLY A 197 -21.76 10.07 -0.33
C GLY A 197 -22.74 11.24 -0.49
N ASN A 198 -22.28 12.49 -0.31
CA ASN A 198 -23.14 13.68 -0.43
C ASN A 198 -23.28 14.07 -1.92
N THR A 199 -24.30 13.50 -2.58
CA THR A 199 -24.58 13.75 -3.99
C THR A 199 -24.94 15.24 -4.27
N ALA A 200 -25.64 15.91 -3.35
CA ALA A 200 -25.98 17.32 -3.50
C ALA A 200 -24.71 18.21 -3.52
N LEU A 201 -23.74 17.92 -2.65
CA LEU A 201 -22.44 18.59 -2.65
C LEU A 201 -21.67 18.29 -3.94
N SER A 202 -21.63 17.02 -4.37
CA SER A 202 -20.96 16.61 -5.60
C SER A 202 -21.52 17.33 -6.83
N ASP A 203 -22.85 17.46 -6.93
CA ASP A 203 -23.54 18.18 -8.01
C ASP A 203 -23.24 19.70 -7.98
N GLU A 204 -23.18 20.29 -6.78
CA GLU A 204 -22.82 21.72 -6.62
C GLU A 204 -21.37 21.97 -7.05
N LEU A 205 -20.43 21.13 -6.61
CA LEU A 205 -19.04 21.25 -6.95
C LEU A 205 -18.79 20.97 -8.45
N ALA A 206 -19.53 20.03 -9.05
CA ALA A 206 -19.44 19.78 -10.50
C ALA A 206 -19.81 21.02 -11.32
N LYS A 207 -20.83 21.79 -10.92
CA LYS A 207 -21.19 23.07 -11.55
C LYS A 207 -20.12 24.16 -11.41
N LYS A 208 -19.24 24.02 -10.41
CA LYS A 208 -18.10 24.90 -10.17
C LYS A 208 -16.80 24.38 -10.80
N GLY A 209 -16.86 23.28 -11.56
CA GLY A 209 -15.72 22.71 -12.27
C GLY A 209 -14.85 21.79 -11.40
N TYR A 210 -15.42 21.15 -10.37
CA TYR A 210 -14.72 20.17 -9.53
C TYR A 210 -15.38 18.79 -9.60
N THR A 211 -14.58 17.74 -9.49
CA THR A 211 -15.06 16.36 -9.34
C THR A 211 -14.22 15.63 -8.30
N PHE A 212 -14.84 14.77 -7.51
CA PHE A 212 -14.12 13.97 -6.53
C PHE A 212 -13.51 12.72 -7.13
N SER A 213 -12.32 12.35 -6.64
CA SER A 213 -11.71 11.05 -6.87
C SER A 213 -10.94 10.60 -5.63
N SER A 214 -10.56 9.33 -5.61
CA SER A 214 -9.85 8.73 -4.48
C SER A 214 -8.44 8.29 -4.88
N ALA A 215 -7.46 8.59 -4.03
CA ALA A 215 -6.13 8.02 -4.08
C ALA A 215 -5.94 6.85 -3.08
N ASN A 216 -7.02 6.33 -2.48
CA ASN A 216 -6.95 5.16 -1.61
C ASN A 216 -6.68 3.88 -2.39
N SER A 217 -6.35 2.79 -1.70
CA SER A 217 -6.00 1.49 -2.31
C SER A 217 -7.11 0.85 -3.16
N ILE A 218 -8.35 1.36 -3.05
CA ILE A 218 -9.50 0.93 -3.86
C ILE A 218 -9.41 1.37 -5.33
N ASN A 219 -8.69 2.46 -5.65
CA ASN A 219 -8.50 2.90 -7.02
C ASN A 219 -7.64 1.88 -7.80
N TRP A 220 -8.09 1.50 -9.00
CA TRP A 220 -7.34 0.59 -9.86
C TRP A 220 -5.92 1.11 -10.19
N GLY A 221 -5.78 2.40 -10.40
CA GLY A 221 -4.48 3.05 -10.61
C GLY A 221 -3.51 2.98 -9.40
N ARG A 222 -4.02 2.59 -8.22
CA ARG A 222 -3.21 2.25 -7.04
C ARG A 222 -2.81 0.78 -6.99
N LEU A 223 -3.65 -0.11 -7.54
CA LEU A 223 -3.41 -1.54 -7.49
C LEU A 223 -2.45 -2.00 -8.60
N VAL A 224 -2.72 -1.59 -9.85
CA VAL A 224 -1.99 -2.10 -11.01
C VAL A 224 -0.47 -1.86 -10.97
N PRO A 225 0.07 -0.72 -10.46
CA PRO A 225 1.50 -0.52 -10.35
C PRO A 225 2.19 -1.52 -9.41
N GLN A 226 1.46 -2.05 -8.43
CA GLN A 226 2.00 -2.97 -7.46
C GLN A 226 2.27 -4.36 -8.03
N ILE A 227 1.62 -4.74 -9.11
CA ILE A 227 1.88 -6.01 -9.82
C ILE A 227 3.32 -6.07 -10.32
N VAL A 228 3.89 -4.93 -10.71
CA VAL A 228 5.21 -4.81 -11.35
C VAL A 228 6.33 -5.35 -10.46
N TYR A 229 6.35 -4.99 -9.18
CA TYR A 229 7.46 -5.35 -8.31
C TYR A 229 7.51 -6.84 -7.96
N TYR A 230 6.41 -7.58 -8.09
CA TYR A 230 6.44 -9.05 -7.99
C TYR A 230 7.21 -9.68 -9.14
N PHE A 231 6.95 -9.21 -10.37
CA PHE A 231 7.75 -9.62 -11.53
C PHE A 231 9.22 -9.22 -11.38
N SER A 232 9.47 -8.02 -10.90
CA SER A 232 10.82 -7.51 -10.66
C SER A 232 11.57 -8.37 -9.65
N ALA A 233 10.96 -8.68 -8.51
CA ALA A 233 11.56 -9.53 -7.48
C ALA A 233 11.89 -10.92 -8.00
N TYR A 234 10.98 -11.52 -8.78
CA TYR A 234 11.20 -12.83 -9.39
C TYR A 234 12.41 -12.84 -10.33
N VAL A 235 12.45 -11.91 -11.28
CA VAL A 235 13.57 -11.89 -12.25
C VAL A 235 14.90 -11.48 -11.61
N ASP A 236 14.87 -10.69 -10.53
CA ASP A 236 16.06 -10.34 -9.77
C ASP A 236 16.56 -11.53 -8.94
N ALA A 237 15.68 -12.39 -8.41
CA ALA A 237 16.05 -13.65 -7.77
C ALA A 237 16.68 -14.65 -8.79
N VAL A 238 16.13 -14.72 -10.01
CA VAL A 238 16.72 -15.49 -11.13
C VAL A 238 18.10 -14.94 -11.48
N LYS A 239 18.24 -13.64 -11.67
CA LYS A 239 19.51 -12.96 -11.99
C LYS A 239 20.56 -13.17 -10.91
N ALA A 240 20.16 -13.19 -9.64
CA ALA A 240 21.05 -13.48 -8.51
C ALA A 240 21.40 -14.97 -8.37
N GLY A 241 20.85 -15.85 -9.23
CA GLY A 241 21.11 -17.30 -9.18
C GLY A 241 20.48 -18.00 -7.97
N LYS A 242 19.48 -17.39 -7.33
CA LYS A 242 18.78 -17.98 -6.18
C LYS A 242 17.72 -18.99 -6.59
N ILE A 243 17.14 -18.77 -7.75
CA ILE A 243 16.18 -19.68 -8.43
C ILE A 243 16.52 -19.75 -9.91
N THR A 244 16.02 -20.79 -10.59
CA THR A 244 16.03 -20.89 -12.05
C THR A 244 14.70 -20.39 -12.61
N ALA A 245 14.70 -19.80 -13.82
CA ALA A 245 13.46 -19.33 -14.43
C ALA A 245 12.48 -20.52 -14.64
N GLY A 246 11.33 -20.42 -14.02
CA GLY A 246 10.29 -21.46 -13.94
C GLY A 246 10.18 -22.11 -12.56
N ASP A 247 11.19 -21.97 -11.69
CA ASP A 247 11.09 -22.44 -10.31
C ASP A 247 10.04 -21.64 -9.53
N PRO A 248 9.34 -22.28 -8.59
CA PRO A 248 8.37 -21.58 -7.74
C PRO A 248 9.06 -20.67 -6.74
N ILE A 249 8.33 -19.61 -6.33
CA ILE A 249 8.76 -18.64 -5.31
C ILE A 249 7.58 -18.35 -4.37
N ASN A 250 7.87 -18.11 -3.08
CA ASN A 250 6.90 -17.61 -2.13
C ASN A 250 7.07 -16.10 -1.91
N PHE A 251 5.96 -15.40 -1.64
CA PHE A 251 5.99 -14.02 -1.17
C PHE A 251 5.28 -13.91 0.17
N VAL A 252 5.89 -13.16 1.09
CA VAL A 252 5.29 -12.82 2.38
C VAL A 252 5.00 -11.33 2.42
N VAL A 253 3.75 -10.98 2.69
CA VAL A 253 3.27 -9.61 2.58
C VAL A 253 2.68 -9.14 3.90
N PRO A 254 3.24 -8.09 4.54
CA PRO A 254 2.59 -7.44 5.67
C PRO A 254 1.30 -6.80 5.18
N THR A 255 0.16 -7.30 5.66
CA THR A 255 -1.12 -7.08 5.00
C THR A 255 -2.12 -6.32 5.87
N GLY A 256 -2.61 -5.19 5.37
CA GLY A 256 -3.74 -4.44 5.89
C GLY A 256 -4.90 -4.46 4.88
N ASN A 257 -4.98 -3.46 4.00
CA ASN A 257 -6.07 -3.30 3.01
C ASN A 257 -6.05 -4.30 1.85
N PHE A 258 -5.25 -5.34 1.90
CA PHE A 258 -5.15 -6.43 0.93
C PHE A 258 -4.70 -6.02 -0.49
N GLY A 259 -4.35 -4.76 -0.72
CA GLY A 259 -3.97 -4.27 -2.06
C GLY A 259 -2.66 -4.87 -2.55
N ASP A 260 -1.64 -4.86 -1.72
CA ASP A 260 -0.30 -5.37 -2.02
C ASP A 260 -0.33 -6.87 -2.34
N ILE A 261 -0.82 -7.70 -1.42
CA ILE A 261 -0.88 -9.15 -1.62
C ILE A 261 -1.80 -9.55 -2.79
N LEU A 262 -2.88 -8.79 -3.04
CA LEU A 262 -3.74 -8.98 -4.22
C LEU A 262 -3.00 -8.70 -5.53
N ALA A 263 -2.09 -7.74 -5.55
CA ALA A 263 -1.22 -7.51 -6.71
C ALA A 263 -0.31 -8.71 -6.98
N GLY A 264 0.20 -9.36 -5.92
CA GLY A 264 0.90 -10.65 -6.03
C GLY A 264 0.01 -11.77 -6.57
N TYR A 265 -1.23 -11.82 -6.13
CA TYR A 265 -2.21 -12.77 -6.66
C TYR A 265 -2.48 -12.55 -8.16
N TYR A 266 -2.61 -11.30 -8.60
CA TYR A 266 -2.75 -11.01 -10.02
C TYR A 266 -1.47 -11.36 -10.81
N ALA A 267 -0.28 -11.10 -10.26
CA ALA A 267 0.97 -11.55 -10.88
C ALA A 267 1.03 -13.07 -11.06
N LYS A 268 0.57 -13.84 -10.05
CA LYS A 268 0.44 -15.30 -10.14
C LYS A 268 -0.53 -15.72 -11.25
N LEU A 269 -1.71 -15.12 -11.31
CA LEU A 269 -2.70 -15.40 -12.36
C LEU A 269 -2.19 -15.02 -13.77
N MET A 270 -1.29 -14.04 -13.86
CA MET A 270 -0.61 -13.69 -15.11
C MET A 270 0.46 -14.72 -15.53
N GLY A 271 0.78 -15.69 -14.71
CA GLY A 271 1.73 -16.76 -15.02
C GLY A 271 3.10 -16.61 -14.32
N LEU A 272 3.26 -15.68 -13.38
CA LEU A 272 4.44 -15.63 -12.52
C LEU A 272 4.45 -16.88 -11.62
N PRO A 273 5.55 -17.65 -11.53
CA PRO A 273 5.60 -18.91 -10.76
C PRO A 273 5.59 -18.67 -9.24
N ILE A 274 4.51 -18.12 -8.72
CA ILE A 274 4.31 -17.97 -7.29
C ILE A 274 3.67 -19.25 -6.76
N ASP A 275 4.29 -19.89 -5.76
CA ASP A 275 3.67 -21.04 -5.10
C ASP A 275 2.68 -20.55 -4.04
N ARG A 276 3.14 -19.79 -3.04
CA ARG A 276 2.32 -19.28 -1.94
C ARG A 276 2.44 -17.77 -1.75
N LEU A 277 1.31 -17.17 -1.39
CA LEU A 277 1.21 -15.81 -0.90
C LEU A 277 0.89 -15.87 0.60
N LEU A 278 1.85 -15.48 1.44
CA LEU A 278 1.70 -15.50 2.88
C LEU A 278 1.15 -14.15 3.35
N CYS A 279 -0.07 -14.14 3.82
CA CYS A 279 -0.74 -12.97 4.38
C CYS A 279 -0.34 -12.84 5.85
N ALA A 280 0.54 -11.90 6.15
CA ALA A 280 0.98 -11.62 7.50
C ALA A 280 0.09 -10.55 8.13
N SER A 281 -0.48 -10.84 9.29
CA SER A 281 -1.29 -9.92 10.11
C SER A 281 -0.57 -9.63 11.43
N ASN A 282 -0.82 -8.45 12.00
CA ASN A 282 -0.49 -8.16 13.40
C ASN A 282 -1.64 -8.64 14.32
N SER A 283 -1.73 -8.11 15.54
CA SER A 283 -2.80 -8.48 16.49
C SER A 283 -4.22 -8.20 15.95
N ASN A 284 -4.37 -7.34 14.94
CA ASN A 284 -5.62 -7.16 14.20
C ASN A 284 -5.73 -8.23 13.09
N ASN A 285 -5.90 -9.48 13.48
CA ASN A 285 -5.70 -10.66 12.66
C ASN A 285 -6.94 -11.14 11.86
N VAL A 286 -7.86 -10.24 11.53
CA VAL A 286 -9.11 -10.58 10.81
C VAL A 286 -8.86 -11.32 9.49
N LEU A 287 -7.81 -10.96 8.74
CA LEU A 287 -7.46 -11.62 7.49
C LEU A 287 -6.91 -13.02 7.71
N THR A 288 -6.09 -13.22 8.73
CA THR A 288 -5.58 -14.53 9.11
C THR A 288 -6.74 -15.48 9.45
N ASP A 289 -7.68 -15.03 10.28
CA ASP A 289 -8.85 -15.84 10.63
C ASP A 289 -9.72 -16.13 9.40
N PHE A 290 -9.94 -15.14 8.54
CA PHE A 290 -10.70 -15.33 7.31
C PHE A 290 -10.06 -16.38 6.37
N ILE A 291 -8.75 -16.30 6.12
CA ILE A 291 -8.04 -17.27 5.26
C ILE A 291 -8.09 -18.67 5.87
N ASN A 292 -8.03 -18.78 7.19
CA ASN A 292 -8.00 -20.07 7.87
C ASN A 292 -9.39 -20.69 8.04
N THR A 293 -10.45 -19.89 8.15
CA THR A 293 -11.80 -20.38 8.53
C THR A 293 -12.89 -20.11 7.52
N GLY A 294 -12.71 -19.17 6.60
CA GLY A 294 -13.74 -18.67 5.69
C GLY A 294 -14.69 -17.65 6.33
N VAL A 295 -14.53 -17.35 7.61
CA VAL A 295 -15.36 -16.39 8.34
C VAL A 295 -14.65 -15.05 8.46
N TYR A 296 -15.25 -14.01 7.90
CA TYR A 296 -14.81 -12.63 8.09
C TYR A 296 -15.69 -11.98 9.16
N ASP A 297 -15.09 -11.64 10.31
CA ASP A 297 -15.80 -11.03 11.43
C ASP A 297 -15.05 -9.79 11.95
N ARG A 298 -15.65 -8.59 11.73
CA ARG A 298 -15.11 -7.32 12.22
C ARG A 298 -15.55 -6.96 13.63
N ARG A 299 -16.40 -7.75 14.26
CA ARG A 299 -16.95 -7.54 15.62
C ARG A 299 -15.95 -8.03 16.66
N ARG A 300 -14.79 -7.38 16.68
CA ARG A 300 -13.67 -7.70 17.57
C ARG A 300 -13.03 -6.43 18.09
N GLU A 301 -12.22 -6.55 19.10
CA GLU A 301 -11.42 -5.44 19.63
C GLU A 301 -10.43 -4.96 18.56
N PHE A 302 -10.23 -3.64 18.52
CA PHE A 302 -9.22 -3.00 17.68
C PHE A 302 -7.99 -2.73 18.54
N PHE A 303 -6.84 -3.21 18.10
CA PHE A 303 -5.56 -3.02 18.76
C PHE A 303 -4.74 -1.96 18.02
N LYS A 304 -4.23 -0.97 18.76
CA LYS A 304 -3.22 -0.06 18.27
C LYS A 304 -1.86 -0.71 18.44
N THR A 305 -1.16 -0.98 17.36
CA THR A 305 0.09 -1.74 17.34
C THR A 305 1.29 -0.90 16.90
N VAL A 306 2.51 -1.46 16.99
CA VAL A 306 3.74 -0.87 16.45
C VAL A 306 3.83 -0.96 14.93
N SER A 307 2.91 -1.68 14.27
CA SER A 307 2.80 -1.80 12.80
C SER A 307 1.50 -1.17 12.27
N PRO A 308 1.30 0.15 12.42
CA PRO A 308 0.00 0.81 12.28
C PRO A 308 -0.62 0.73 10.88
N SER A 309 0.16 0.52 9.83
CA SER A 309 -0.39 0.34 8.47
C SER A 309 -1.18 -0.95 8.29
N MET A 310 -1.08 -1.88 9.25
CA MET A 310 -1.80 -3.15 9.30
C MET A 310 -2.96 -3.13 10.31
N ASP A 311 -3.15 -2.04 11.05
CA ASP A 311 -4.22 -1.87 12.04
C ASP A 311 -5.55 -1.62 11.31
N ILE A 312 -6.24 -2.71 10.96
CA ILE A 312 -7.52 -2.68 10.25
C ILE A 312 -8.48 -3.74 10.78
N LEU A 313 -9.77 -3.45 10.73
CA LEU A 313 -10.85 -4.43 10.92
C LEU A 313 -11.63 -4.68 9.63
N VAL A 314 -11.52 -3.79 8.63
CA VAL A 314 -12.12 -3.95 7.30
C VAL A 314 -11.04 -3.80 6.23
N SER A 315 -10.81 -4.88 5.49
CA SER A 315 -9.80 -4.94 4.43
C SER A 315 -10.44 -4.63 3.08
N SER A 316 -10.16 -3.45 2.55
CA SER A 316 -10.93 -2.86 1.44
C SER A 316 -10.78 -3.55 0.08
N ASN A 317 -9.66 -4.26 -0.19
CA ASN A 317 -9.46 -4.94 -1.48
C ASN A 317 -9.79 -6.44 -1.45
N LEU A 318 -10.18 -6.98 -0.30
CA LEU A 318 -10.53 -8.39 -0.19
C LEU A 318 -11.72 -8.76 -1.09
N GLU A 319 -12.65 -7.84 -1.32
CA GLU A 319 -13.79 -8.07 -2.23
C GLU A 319 -13.36 -8.38 -3.68
N ARG A 320 -12.19 -7.92 -4.13
CA ARG A 320 -11.63 -8.29 -5.43
C ARG A 320 -11.18 -9.76 -5.47
N LEU A 321 -10.61 -10.27 -4.36
CA LEU A 321 -10.32 -11.70 -4.23
C LEU A 321 -11.61 -12.50 -4.21
N LEU A 322 -12.61 -12.08 -3.42
CA LEU A 322 -13.91 -12.76 -3.37
C LEU A 322 -14.54 -12.85 -4.76
N TYR A 323 -14.51 -11.77 -5.54
CA TYR A 323 -15.02 -11.77 -6.92
C TYR A 323 -14.27 -12.78 -7.80
N SER A 324 -12.96 -12.92 -7.63
CA SER A 324 -12.17 -13.90 -8.39
C SER A 324 -12.49 -15.35 -8.02
N VAL A 325 -12.59 -15.68 -6.71
CA VAL A 325 -12.80 -17.05 -6.25
C VAL A 325 -14.26 -17.50 -6.36
N THR A 326 -15.22 -16.58 -6.41
CA THR A 326 -16.64 -16.88 -6.65
C THR A 326 -16.99 -16.96 -8.13
N GLU A 327 -16.01 -17.22 -9.00
CA GLU A 327 -16.22 -17.29 -10.47
C GLU A 327 -16.91 -16.05 -11.05
N HIS A 328 -16.56 -14.88 -10.51
CA HIS A 328 -17.08 -13.55 -10.90
C HIS A 328 -18.57 -13.32 -10.56
N ASP A 329 -19.08 -13.96 -9.53
CA ASP A 329 -20.45 -13.77 -9.04
C ASP A 329 -20.57 -12.44 -8.25
N ALA A 330 -20.88 -11.36 -8.97
CA ALA A 330 -21.04 -10.02 -8.37
C ALA A 330 -22.19 -9.96 -7.36
N ALA A 331 -23.25 -10.75 -7.52
CA ALA A 331 -24.38 -10.75 -6.61
C ALA A 331 -24.01 -11.37 -5.24
N ARG A 332 -23.23 -12.45 -5.27
CA ARG A 332 -22.69 -13.10 -4.07
C ARG A 332 -21.73 -12.17 -3.31
N VAL A 333 -20.83 -11.50 -4.02
CA VAL A 333 -19.91 -10.53 -3.41
C VAL A 333 -20.68 -9.35 -2.80
N ALA A 334 -21.67 -8.82 -3.50
CA ALA A 334 -22.53 -7.75 -2.97
C ALA A 334 -23.27 -8.16 -1.69
N ASP A 335 -23.73 -9.42 -1.59
CA ASP A 335 -24.35 -9.95 -0.37
C ASP A 335 -23.34 -10.04 0.78
N TYR A 336 -22.12 -10.55 0.54
CA TYR A 336 -21.06 -10.56 1.56
C TYR A 336 -20.76 -9.14 2.08
N MET A 337 -20.62 -8.16 1.20
CA MET A 337 -20.35 -6.77 1.59
C MET A 337 -21.53 -6.15 2.33
N LYS A 338 -22.77 -6.45 1.92
CA LYS A 338 -23.98 -6.04 2.66
C LYS A 338 -23.99 -6.62 4.07
N ARG A 339 -23.77 -7.92 4.23
CA ARG A 339 -23.72 -8.59 5.55
C ARG A 339 -22.59 -8.03 6.42
N LEU A 340 -21.41 -7.78 5.83
CA LEU A 340 -20.32 -7.13 6.56
C LEU A 340 -20.73 -5.76 7.10
N ASN A 341 -21.49 -4.97 6.32
CA ASN A 341 -21.92 -3.64 6.72
C ASN A 341 -23.06 -3.66 7.76
N THR A 342 -24.02 -4.59 7.63
CA THR A 342 -25.25 -4.64 8.47
C THR A 342 -25.09 -5.54 9.70
N GLU A 343 -24.36 -6.66 9.57
CA GLU A 343 -24.24 -7.70 10.61
C GLU A 343 -22.80 -7.74 11.21
N GLY A 344 -21.84 -7.12 10.53
CA GLY A 344 -20.45 -7.09 10.95
C GLY A 344 -19.66 -8.35 10.56
N HIS A 345 -20.25 -9.32 9.89
CA HIS A 345 -19.60 -10.56 9.49
C HIS A 345 -20.24 -11.19 8.27
N TYR A 346 -19.49 -12.08 7.61
CA TYR A 346 -19.97 -13.04 6.60
C TYR A 346 -19.12 -14.31 6.64
N GLU A 347 -19.63 -15.37 6.02
CA GLU A 347 -18.94 -16.64 5.82
C GLU A 347 -19.03 -17.03 4.34
N ILE A 348 -17.94 -17.52 3.77
CA ILE A 348 -17.86 -18.00 2.39
C ILE A 348 -18.06 -19.53 2.34
N ASP A 349 -18.38 -20.03 1.15
CA ASP A 349 -18.57 -21.45 0.94
C ASP A 349 -17.24 -22.24 1.07
N SER A 350 -17.34 -23.52 1.43
CA SER A 350 -16.17 -24.39 1.65
C SER A 350 -15.29 -24.55 0.40
N ASP A 351 -15.85 -24.44 -0.80
CA ASP A 351 -15.09 -24.60 -2.04
C ASP A 351 -14.31 -23.32 -2.38
N ASP A 352 -14.90 -22.13 -2.13
CA ASP A 352 -14.19 -20.85 -2.21
C ASP A 352 -13.06 -20.80 -1.19
N LEU A 353 -13.31 -21.28 0.04
CA LEU A 353 -12.28 -21.36 1.08
C LEU A 353 -11.09 -22.24 0.64
N LYS A 354 -11.36 -23.41 0.06
CA LYS A 354 -10.30 -24.29 -0.47
C LYS A 354 -9.49 -23.59 -1.58
N GLN A 355 -10.16 -22.85 -2.46
CA GLN A 355 -9.45 -22.06 -3.48
C GLN A 355 -8.55 -21.01 -2.84
N ILE A 356 -9.03 -20.26 -1.85
CA ILE A 356 -8.20 -19.30 -1.12
C ILE A 356 -7.01 -20.00 -0.46
N GLN A 357 -7.24 -21.07 0.29
CA GLN A 357 -6.19 -21.81 0.99
C GLN A 357 -5.19 -22.51 0.06
N SER A 358 -5.55 -22.78 -1.19
CA SER A 358 -4.61 -23.27 -2.20
C SER A 358 -3.61 -22.21 -2.68
N GLN A 359 -3.90 -20.93 -2.49
CA GLN A 359 -3.10 -19.78 -2.96
C GLN A 359 -2.44 -19.03 -1.80
N PHE A 360 -3.15 -18.90 -0.70
CA PHE A 360 -2.78 -18.08 0.44
C PHE A 360 -2.53 -18.92 1.70
N PHE A 361 -1.68 -18.39 2.56
CA PHE A 361 -1.50 -18.85 3.92
C PHE A 361 -1.63 -17.64 4.85
N GLY A 362 -2.45 -17.73 5.91
CA GLY A 362 -2.64 -16.67 6.90
C GLY A 362 -1.88 -16.97 8.18
N ALA A 363 -1.05 -16.04 8.64
CA ALA A 363 -0.42 -16.07 9.94
C ALA A 363 -0.45 -14.69 10.60
N TRP A 364 -0.52 -14.66 11.93
CA TRP A 364 -0.45 -13.42 12.69
C TRP A 364 0.67 -13.45 13.72
N VAL A 365 1.11 -12.26 14.11
CA VAL A 365 2.29 -12.04 14.96
C VAL A 365 1.93 -10.95 15.97
N ASP A 366 2.21 -11.18 17.22
CA ASP A 366 1.99 -10.20 18.28
C ASP A 366 3.15 -9.20 18.43
N GLU A 367 2.98 -8.23 19.33
CA GLU A 367 3.96 -7.16 19.59
C GLU A 367 5.30 -7.71 20.10
N LEU A 368 5.27 -8.73 20.95
CA LEU A 368 6.47 -9.34 21.51
C LEU A 368 7.26 -10.08 20.42
N GLU A 369 6.58 -10.93 19.65
CA GLU A 369 7.18 -11.65 18.54
C GLU A 369 7.75 -10.69 17.48
N THR A 370 7.05 -9.56 17.22
CA THR A 370 7.50 -8.51 16.29
C THR A 370 8.81 -7.91 16.77
N LYS A 371 8.88 -7.52 18.05
CA LYS A 371 10.06 -6.94 18.66
C LYS A 371 11.25 -7.92 18.68
N GLU A 372 11.00 -9.17 19.10
CA GLU A 372 12.01 -10.23 19.08
C GLU A 372 12.57 -10.47 17.66
N ALA A 373 11.73 -10.45 16.65
CA ALA A 373 12.16 -10.63 15.25
C ALA A 373 13.13 -9.52 14.81
N ILE A 374 12.82 -8.24 15.10
CA ILE A 374 13.72 -7.12 14.75
C ILE A 374 15.10 -7.33 15.37
N GLY A 375 15.16 -7.54 16.70
CA GLY A 375 16.43 -7.69 17.43
C GLY A 375 17.24 -8.89 16.96
N ARG A 376 16.57 -10.04 16.80
CA ARG A 376 17.23 -11.28 16.39
C ARG A 376 17.77 -11.20 14.96
N ILE A 377 16.99 -10.71 14.01
CA ILE A 377 17.42 -10.66 12.61
C ILE A 377 18.55 -9.63 12.42
N TYR A 378 18.50 -8.53 13.15
CA TYR A 378 19.62 -7.60 13.15
C TYR A 378 20.90 -8.23 13.70
N ASN A 379 20.80 -8.96 14.84
CA ASN A 379 21.96 -9.63 15.45
C ASN A 379 22.52 -10.76 14.55
N ASP A 380 21.65 -11.58 13.94
CA ASP A 380 22.04 -12.77 13.19
C ASP A 380 22.54 -12.44 11.77
N TYR A 381 21.94 -11.44 11.12
CA TYR A 381 22.16 -11.14 9.70
C TYR A 381 22.56 -9.69 9.40
N HIS A 382 22.64 -8.83 10.39
CA HIS A 382 22.88 -7.39 10.25
C HIS A 382 21.87 -6.70 9.30
N TYR A 383 20.66 -7.25 9.21
CA TYR A 383 19.57 -6.67 8.44
C TYR A 383 18.59 -5.94 9.37
N LEU A 384 18.53 -4.62 9.22
CA LEU A 384 17.62 -3.78 9.99
C LEU A 384 16.27 -3.69 9.27
N MET A 385 15.20 -4.12 9.95
CA MET A 385 13.85 -4.07 9.38
C MET A 385 12.92 -3.18 10.21
N ASP A 386 11.89 -2.64 9.54
CA ASP A 386 10.79 -1.97 10.20
C ASP A 386 9.83 -2.97 10.86
N THR A 387 8.90 -2.45 11.66
CA THR A 387 7.94 -3.27 12.40
C THR A 387 7.01 -4.10 11.53
N HIS A 388 6.60 -3.60 10.34
CA HIS A 388 5.74 -4.33 9.40
C HIS A 388 6.50 -5.49 8.74
N THR A 389 7.74 -5.23 8.33
CA THR A 389 8.63 -6.26 7.77
C THR A 389 8.91 -7.36 8.80
N ALA A 390 9.05 -7.00 10.08
CA ALA A 390 9.24 -7.95 11.16
C ALA A 390 8.02 -8.88 11.35
N VAL A 391 6.81 -8.34 11.28
CA VAL A 391 5.57 -9.15 11.27
C VAL A 391 5.59 -10.14 10.09
N ALA A 392 5.94 -9.68 8.89
CA ALA A 392 6.01 -10.54 7.71
C ALA A 392 7.09 -11.62 7.86
N TRP A 393 8.27 -11.26 8.34
CA TRP A 393 9.36 -12.22 8.58
C TRP A 393 8.95 -13.31 9.57
N ARG A 394 8.37 -12.91 10.71
CA ARG A 394 7.94 -13.88 11.72
C ARG A 394 6.79 -14.77 11.23
N ALA A 395 5.87 -14.24 10.42
CA ALA A 395 4.83 -15.03 9.77
C ALA A 395 5.41 -16.09 8.81
N MET A 396 6.48 -15.76 8.06
CA MET A 396 7.21 -16.72 7.23
C MET A 396 7.82 -17.84 8.09
N GLU A 397 8.43 -17.52 9.21
CA GLU A 397 9.00 -18.53 10.10
C GLU A 397 7.93 -19.49 10.63
N LYS A 398 6.76 -18.96 11.03
CA LYS A 398 5.60 -19.79 11.43
C LYS A 398 5.16 -20.71 10.28
N TYR A 399 5.08 -20.20 9.07
CA TYR A 399 4.73 -20.99 7.89
C TYR A 399 5.72 -22.14 7.66
N ARG A 400 7.02 -21.84 7.61
CA ARG A 400 8.07 -22.84 7.41
C ARG A 400 8.08 -23.89 8.51
N PHE A 401 7.88 -23.48 9.75
CA PHE A 401 7.78 -24.41 10.88
C PHE A 401 6.61 -25.40 10.74
N LEU A 402 5.45 -24.92 10.25
CA LEU A 402 4.25 -25.74 10.10
C LEU A 402 4.28 -26.64 8.86
N THR A 403 4.91 -26.19 7.78
CA THR A 403 4.83 -26.87 6.47
C THR A 403 6.12 -27.56 6.06
N SER A 404 7.24 -27.22 6.67
CA SER A 404 8.59 -27.61 6.24
C SER A 404 8.90 -27.20 4.78
N ASP A 405 8.27 -26.12 4.29
CA ASP A 405 8.49 -25.60 2.95
C ASP A 405 9.80 -24.77 2.90
N GLU A 406 10.76 -25.21 2.07
CA GLU A 406 12.06 -24.58 1.86
C GLU A 406 12.11 -23.76 0.57
N THR A 407 10.98 -23.55 -0.10
CA THR A 407 10.90 -22.72 -1.32
C THR A 407 11.49 -21.34 -1.06
N TYR A 408 12.30 -20.84 -2.01
CA TYR A 408 12.86 -19.49 -1.93
C TYR A 408 11.75 -18.48 -1.70
N THR A 409 11.91 -17.65 -0.68
CA THR A 409 10.85 -16.76 -0.20
C THR A 409 11.33 -15.32 -0.22
N VAL A 410 10.51 -14.43 -0.75
CA VAL A 410 10.71 -12.99 -0.71
C VAL A 410 9.77 -12.36 0.32
N VAL A 411 10.34 -11.68 1.30
CA VAL A 411 9.60 -10.87 2.28
C VAL A 411 9.51 -9.44 1.75
N LEU A 412 8.30 -8.89 1.67
CA LEU A 412 8.10 -7.50 1.27
C LEU A 412 8.39 -6.56 2.44
N SER A 413 9.36 -5.67 2.27
CA SER A 413 9.68 -4.61 3.21
C SER A 413 8.98 -3.32 2.79
N THR A 414 7.97 -2.94 3.56
CA THR A 414 7.00 -1.92 3.16
C THR A 414 7.27 -0.53 3.69
N ALA A 415 8.20 -0.38 4.62
CA ALA A 415 8.59 0.92 5.17
C ALA A 415 10.07 0.92 5.61
N SER A 416 10.67 2.11 5.61
CA SER A 416 11.99 2.29 6.20
C SER A 416 11.93 2.13 7.73
N PRO A 417 12.89 1.44 8.36
CA PRO A 417 12.97 1.34 9.83
C PRO A 417 13.00 2.70 10.53
N TYR A 418 13.48 3.73 9.87
CA TYR A 418 13.53 5.09 10.40
C TYR A 418 12.17 5.76 10.60
N LYS A 419 11.10 5.25 9.98
CA LYS A 419 9.73 5.76 10.22
C LYS A 419 9.17 5.33 11.58
N PHE A 420 9.75 4.30 12.16
CA PHE A 420 9.37 3.68 13.43
C PHE A 420 10.59 3.50 14.34
N ALA A 421 11.48 4.52 14.32
CA ALA A 421 12.78 4.46 14.99
C ALA A 421 12.67 4.21 16.51
N ASP A 422 11.62 4.71 17.16
CA ASP A 422 11.30 4.44 18.56
C ASP A 422 11.09 2.95 18.84
N SER A 423 10.24 2.32 18.05
CA SER A 423 9.90 0.90 18.16
C SER A 423 11.07 0.00 17.77
N VAL A 424 11.82 0.39 16.74
CA VAL A 424 12.99 -0.35 16.27
C VAL A 424 14.11 -0.27 17.32
N LEU A 425 14.42 0.90 17.87
CA LEU A 425 15.41 1.05 18.94
C LEU A 425 15.02 0.23 20.19
N ALA A 426 13.74 0.29 20.59
CA ALA A 426 13.24 -0.51 21.70
C ALA A 426 13.33 -2.03 21.47
N ALA A 427 13.44 -2.48 20.22
CA ALA A 427 13.66 -3.87 19.88
C ALA A 427 15.13 -4.28 19.86
N LEU A 428 16.04 -3.32 19.64
CA LEU A 428 17.49 -3.57 19.64
C LEU A 428 18.12 -3.55 21.04
N ASP A 429 17.62 -2.70 21.92
CA ASP A 429 18.22 -2.45 23.25
C ASP A 429 17.13 -2.26 24.30
N ASP A 430 16.33 -3.17 24.64
CA ASP A 430 15.23 -3.15 25.65
C ASP A 430 15.02 -1.85 26.48
N ALA A 431 15.95 -0.90 26.39
CA ALA A 431 15.87 0.43 26.98
C ALA A 431 14.92 1.30 26.15
N GLN A 432 13.75 1.61 26.71
CA GLN A 432 12.83 2.55 26.07
C GLN A 432 13.48 3.93 25.97
N PRO A 433 13.63 4.49 24.75
CA PRO A 433 14.05 5.88 24.60
C PRO A 433 12.92 6.79 25.09
N GLN A 434 13.00 7.25 26.34
CA GLN A 434 11.98 8.11 26.93
C GLN A 434 12.24 9.58 26.55
N GLY A 435 11.24 10.22 25.93
CA GLY A 435 11.16 11.67 25.80
C GLY A 435 12.12 12.31 24.80
N SER A 436 12.73 11.53 23.93
CA SER A 436 13.65 12.05 22.90
C SER A 436 12.89 12.72 21.77
N ASN A 437 13.47 13.78 21.22
CA ASN A 437 13.05 14.36 19.97
C ASN A 437 13.09 13.26 18.88
N PRO A 438 12.07 13.13 17.99
CA PRO A 438 12.06 12.12 16.96
C PRO A 438 13.33 12.11 16.09
N PHE A 439 13.94 13.26 15.84
CA PHE A 439 15.21 13.36 15.08
C PHE A 439 16.43 12.86 15.86
N GLU A 440 16.46 12.98 17.20
CA GLU A 440 17.47 12.34 18.04
C GLU A 440 17.38 10.82 17.98
N LEU A 441 16.15 10.26 17.86
CA LEU A 441 15.96 8.82 17.65
C LEU A 441 16.52 8.35 16.31
N LEU A 442 16.36 9.14 15.23
CA LEU A 442 16.98 8.81 13.94
C LEU A 442 18.50 8.75 14.06
N GLN A 443 19.12 9.74 14.74
CA GLN A 443 20.56 9.80 14.93
C GLN A 443 21.06 8.64 15.81
N LYS A 444 20.31 8.30 16.87
CA LYS A 444 20.63 7.17 17.73
C LYS A 444 20.57 5.85 16.95
N LEU A 445 19.51 5.63 16.18
CA LEU A 445 19.37 4.41 15.35
C LEU A 445 20.52 4.29 14.34
N HIS A 446 20.93 5.40 13.73
CA HIS A 446 22.11 5.43 12.86
C HIS A 446 23.40 5.09 13.62
N ALA A 447 23.62 5.69 14.79
CA ALA A 447 24.81 5.43 15.60
C ALA A 447 24.89 3.96 16.05
N ASP A 448 23.77 3.36 16.42
CA ASP A 448 23.71 1.99 16.93
C ASP A 448 23.81 0.93 15.80
N THR A 449 23.38 1.26 14.57
CA THR A 449 23.27 0.28 13.50
C THR A 449 24.13 0.55 12.27
N SER A 450 24.65 1.76 12.13
CA SER A 450 25.32 2.27 10.92
C SER A 450 24.42 2.27 9.66
N ALA A 451 23.12 1.99 9.76
CA ALA A 451 22.19 2.13 8.66
C ALA A 451 22.05 3.61 8.27
N GLU A 452 21.93 3.89 6.98
CA GLU A 452 21.83 5.28 6.51
C GLU A 452 20.44 5.85 6.76
N ILE A 453 20.38 7.07 7.32
CA ILE A 453 19.13 7.81 7.46
C ILE A 453 18.71 8.30 6.07
N PRO A 454 17.47 8.01 5.60
CA PRO A 454 16.99 8.57 4.36
C PRO A 454 17.13 10.11 4.34
N PRO A 455 17.82 10.71 3.35
CA PRO A 455 18.14 12.15 3.37
C PRO A 455 16.90 13.05 3.49
N ARG A 456 15.78 12.63 2.91
CA ARG A 456 14.51 13.36 3.01
C ARG A 456 13.90 13.32 4.41
N MET A 457 14.14 12.27 5.19
CA MET A 457 13.72 12.22 6.60
C MET A 457 14.57 13.15 7.47
N LEU A 458 15.88 13.14 7.25
CA LEU A 458 16.78 14.05 7.97
C LEU A 458 16.45 15.52 7.70
N ALA A 459 16.06 15.85 6.46
CA ALA A 459 15.72 17.22 6.09
C ALA A 459 14.45 17.75 6.80
N LEU A 460 13.54 16.89 7.26
CA LEU A 460 12.26 17.29 7.87
C LEU A 460 12.44 18.18 9.10
N GLU A 461 13.51 18.00 9.87
CA GLU A 461 13.78 18.75 11.09
C GLU A 461 13.80 20.28 10.85
N ASN A 462 14.29 20.67 9.68
CA ASN A 462 14.50 22.07 9.31
C ASN A 462 13.41 22.64 8.37
N LEU A 463 12.39 21.84 8.03
CA LEU A 463 11.32 22.32 7.16
C LEU A 463 10.28 23.14 7.94
N PRO A 464 9.76 24.23 7.34
CA PRO A 464 8.72 25.03 7.96
C PRO A 464 7.39 24.26 8.03
N VAL A 465 6.68 24.41 9.13
CA VAL A 465 5.31 23.92 9.26
C VAL A 465 4.38 24.78 8.41
N LEU A 466 3.74 24.18 7.42
CA LEU A 466 2.85 24.85 6.46
C LEU A 466 1.36 24.57 6.72
N HIS A 467 1.07 23.46 7.43
CA HIS A 467 -0.29 22.98 7.69
C HIS A 467 -0.44 22.68 9.19
N SER A 468 -0.91 23.62 9.97
CA SER A 468 -1.07 23.50 11.43
C SER A 468 -2.53 23.45 11.90
N GLU A 469 -3.48 23.55 10.95
CA GLU A 469 -4.90 23.63 11.30
C GLU A 469 -5.43 22.26 11.77
N VAL A 470 -6.07 22.25 12.95
CA VAL A 470 -6.80 21.11 13.51
C VAL A 470 -8.27 21.51 13.60
N ILE A 471 -9.13 20.65 13.09
CA ILE A 471 -10.58 20.90 13.02
C ILE A 471 -11.37 19.75 13.67
N PRO A 472 -12.58 20.03 14.21
CA PRO A 472 -13.52 18.98 14.57
C PRO A 472 -13.91 18.11 13.36
N ALA A 473 -14.15 16.82 13.57
CA ALA A 473 -14.47 15.88 12.48
C ALA A 473 -15.75 16.29 11.72
N ASP A 474 -16.75 16.90 12.39
CA ASP A 474 -17.97 17.40 11.77
C ASP A 474 -17.77 18.66 10.88
N LYS A 475 -16.58 19.23 10.85
CA LYS A 475 -16.21 20.38 10.00
C LYS A 475 -15.43 20.01 8.73
N MET A 476 -15.19 18.74 8.48
CA MET A 476 -14.39 18.29 7.33
C MET A 476 -15.01 18.73 6.00
N GLU A 477 -16.33 18.57 5.80
CA GLU A 477 -17.02 19.03 4.59
C GLU A 477 -16.86 20.54 4.38
N LEU A 478 -17.04 21.34 5.43
CA LEU A 478 -16.86 22.77 5.38
C LEU A 478 -15.41 23.16 5.00
N ALA A 479 -14.43 22.44 5.53
CA ALA A 479 -13.00 22.64 5.20
C ALA A 479 -12.75 22.35 3.71
N VAL A 480 -13.34 21.28 3.16
CA VAL A 480 -13.24 20.98 1.72
C VAL A 480 -13.83 22.13 0.90
N VAL A 481 -15.06 22.53 1.16
CA VAL A 481 -15.74 23.59 0.39
C VAL A 481 -14.97 24.91 0.44
N LYS A 482 -14.50 25.33 1.62
CA LYS A 482 -13.73 26.60 1.77
C LYS A 482 -12.39 26.61 1.00
N ASN A 483 -11.82 25.45 0.72
CA ASN A 483 -10.53 25.37 0.01
C ASN A 483 -10.69 25.11 -1.50
N LEU A 484 -11.90 24.93 -1.99
CA LEU A 484 -12.21 24.72 -3.41
C LEU A 484 -12.87 25.96 -4.06
N VAL A 485 -13.50 26.83 -3.28
CA VAL A 485 -14.32 27.95 -3.79
C VAL A 485 -13.67 29.33 -3.55
#